data_0fe7ae3de10195fe8672081fe5290fcd
#
_entry.id   0fe7ae3de10195fe8672081fe5290fcd
#
_cell.length_a   1.000
_cell.length_b   1.000
_cell.length_c   1.000
_cell.angle_alpha   90.00
_cell.angle_beta   90.00
_cell.angle_gamma   90.00
#
_symmetry.space_group_name_H-M   'P 1'
#
loop_
_entity.id
_entity.type
_entity.pdbx_description
1 polymer ?
#
loop_
_entity_poly.entity_id
_entity_poly.type
_entity_poly.pdbx_seq_one_letter_code
_entity_poly.pdbx_strand_id
1 'polypeptide(L)'
;MALRPLAAYLVMAGVLVSALLVPVFGSPYLTTFLFTLLYAYIVAQSWDWLHGEAGYVNLGHYIYFGVGAYAFALANVNGMPVALSFLLAALVTGAMGMLLSFPLFRLHGDYFAFATLSLLPLFELLASNLTAITRGSDGILLPPATAMINGIDVKVFAYYAALAGSVAVFGLSIWMTRIPFGYALKAIRNDEQAAEVVGIRIFPIKLQAMVYGAMAAAVAGGTYVWSFRYIEPRTVFGLDVALIPVAMALLGGSGLLWGPLVGAILLSVGIQVLILNLTMLQFTIIGLAILLIGRFMPGGLLRVRALQRVPFLAPLGHEHHERMAESVAAARNDDGLPLAKIEFDRSRILLATRDLTMAFGGNVAVNRLSLELREGDIVGLIGANGSGKTTLFNCLSKVYEPNSGDIEFAGKSLRHLRRDTVSRLGIGRTYQIPRPFGDLTVQENVAMPLMFRAEGRLSRPAAMEEAVSFATFAGLGDKLGERADRLTLQQRKAVELARALACRPKLLLVDEVASGLTSAEVKRFVEHIREARDRYGITVIWVEHIISALVQVADRLVVLEQGSIIADGPPHAVLREERVVHSYFGSDSQAI
;
A
#
# COMPACT_ATOMS: atom_id res chain seq x y z
N MET A 1 -25.06 22.83 -5.08
CA MET A 1 -23.86 22.03 -4.76
C MET A 1 -22.96 21.73 -5.98
N ALA A 2 -23.50 21.73 -7.20
CA ALA A 2 -22.73 21.52 -8.45
C ALA A 2 -21.72 22.63 -8.85
N LEU A 3 -21.74 23.80 -8.22
CA LEU A 3 -20.84 24.93 -8.54
C LEU A 3 -19.42 24.79 -7.96
N ARG A 4 -19.20 23.93 -6.94
CA ARG A 4 -17.89 23.76 -6.29
C ARG A 4 -16.84 23.05 -7.16
N PRO A 5 -17.14 21.93 -7.85
CA PRO A 5 -16.16 21.31 -8.74
C PRO A 5 -15.83 22.19 -9.95
N LEU A 6 -16.82 22.92 -10.50
CA LEU A 6 -16.61 23.82 -11.63
C LEU A 6 -15.63 24.95 -11.29
N ALA A 7 -15.76 25.57 -10.12
CA ALA A 7 -14.84 26.62 -9.66
C ALA A 7 -13.39 26.08 -9.50
N ALA A 8 -13.21 24.87 -9.01
CA ALA A 8 -11.90 24.23 -8.90
C ALA A 8 -11.27 23.98 -10.27
N TYR A 9 -12.03 23.47 -11.24
CA TYR A 9 -11.55 23.30 -12.61
C TYR A 9 -11.22 24.62 -13.29
N LEU A 10 -11.99 25.66 -13.08
CA LEU A 10 -11.71 27.02 -13.62
C LEU A 10 -10.41 27.59 -13.04
N VAL A 11 -10.18 27.44 -11.73
CA VAL A 11 -8.92 27.87 -11.09
C VAL A 11 -7.73 27.08 -11.66
N MET A 12 -7.83 25.76 -11.80
CA MET A 12 -6.78 24.93 -12.40
C MET A 12 -6.48 25.35 -13.85
N ALA A 13 -7.53 25.55 -14.64
CA ALA A 13 -7.40 26.03 -16.01
C ALA A 13 -6.74 27.42 -16.06
N GLY A 14 -7.12 28.35 -15.19
CA GLY A 14 -6.50 29.67 -15.07
C GLY A 14 -5.02 29.61 -14.71
N VAL A 15 -4.64 28.76 -13.74
CA VAL A 15 -3.23 28.52 -13.39
C VAL A 15 -2.46 27.95 -14.55
N LEU A 16 -3.01 26.96 -15.27
CA LEU A 16 -2.35 26.35 -16.43
C LEU A 16 -2.18 27.37 -17.57
N VAL A 17 -3.21 28.15 -17.88
CA VAL A 17 -3.14 29.22 -18.91
C VAL A 17 -2.09 30.26 -18.51
N SER A 18 -2.06 30.69 -17.24
CA SER A 18 -1.04 31.63 -16.76
C SER A 18 0.37 31.04 -16.93
N ALA A 19 0.57 29.75 -16.57
CA ALA A 19 1.86 29.07 -16.76
C ALA A 19 2.26 28.99 -18.24
N LEU A 20 1.34 28.72 -19.15
CA LEU A 20 1.59 28.71 -20.60
C LEU A 20 2.03 30.09 -21.15
N LEU A 21 1.56 31.17 -20.57
CA LEU A 21 1.85 32.53 -21.01
C LEU A 21 3.18 33.08 -20.45
N VAL A 22 3.75 32.47 -19.41
CA VAL A 22 4.99 32.96 -18.77
C VAL A 22 6.15 33.16 -19.73
N PRO A 23 6.51 32.24 -20.65
CA PRO A 23 7.64 32.47 -21.55
C PRO A 23 7.40 33.59 -22.57
N VAL A 24 6.13 33.96 -22.81
CA VAL A 24 5.75 35.00 -23.77
C VAL A 24 5.74 36.39 -23.13
N PHE A 25 5.20 36.52 -21.93
CA PHE A 25 5.00 37.78 -21.25
C PHE A 25 5.86 37.99 -20.00
N GLY A 26 6.44 36.92 -19.46
CA GLY A 26 7.26 36.95 -18.25
C GLY A 26 8.74 37.27 -18.53
N SER A 27 9.46 37.61 -17.48
CA SER A 27 10.90 37.81 -17.55
C SER A 27 11.63 36.47 -17.74
N PRO A 28 12.84 36.44 -18.33
CA PRO A 28 13.69 35.25 -18.41
C PRO A 28 13.98 34.63 -17.03
N TYR A 29 14.08 35.46 -16.00
CA TYR A 29 14.23 35.04 -14.61
C TYR A 29 13.01 34.24 -14.13
N LEU A 30 11.80 34.73 -14.34
CA LEU A 30 10.57 34.05 -13.94
C LEU A 30 10.42 32.71 -14.67
N THR A 31 10.73 32.66 -15.96
CA THR A 31 10.72 31.44 -16.76
C THR A 31 11.69 30.41 -16.20
N THR A 32 12.92 30.80 -15.85
CA THR A 32 13.91 29.90 -15.26
C THR A 32 13.52 29.44 -13.86
N PHE A 33 12.99 30.34 -13.03
CA PHE A 33 12.50 30.01 -11.69
C PHE A 33 11.36 28.98 -11.73
N LEU A 34 10.34 29.22 -12.56
CA LEU A 34 9.23 28.27 -12.71
C LEU A 34 9.67 26.97 -13.36
N PHE A 35 10.60 26.99 -14.30
CA PHE A 35 11.21 25.78 -14.84
C PHE A 35 11.84 24.92 -13.73
N THR A 36 12.61 25.56 -12.82
CA THR A 36 13.24 24.88 -11.68
C THR A 36 12.21 24.27 -10.76
N LEU A 37 11.14 24.99 -10.46
CA LEU A 37 10.00 24.50 -9.66
C LEU A 37 9.34 23.28 -10.34
N LEU A 38 9.09 23.35 -11.66
CA LEU A 38 8.39 22.28 -12.39
C LEU A 38 9.18 20.98 -12.43
N TYR A 39 10.49 20.99 -12.77
CA TYR A 39 11.24 19.74 -12.76
C TYR A 39 11.41 19.15 -11.35
N ALA A 40 11.63 20.02 -10.35
CA ALA A 40 11.72 19.58 -8.96
C ALA A 40 10.39 18.96 -8.46
N TYR A 41 9.26 19.54 -8.86
CA TYR A 41 7.94 18.98 -8.60
C TYR A 41 7.77 17.59 -9.24
N ILE A 42 8.19 17.40 -10.50
CA ILE A 42 8.11 16.08 -11.17
C ILE A 42 8.85 15.02 -10.32
N VAL A 43 10.06 15.34 -9.85
CA VAL A 43 10.85 14.42 -9.03
C VAL A 43 10.18 14.19 -7.66
N ALA A 44 9.69 15.25 -7.01
CA ALA A 44 9.03 15.14 -5.71
C ALA A 44 7.74 14.29 -5.79
N GLN A 45 6.91 14.50 -6.82
CA GLN A 45 5.69 13.73 -7.02
C GLN A 45 5.98 12.27 -7.40
N SER A 46 6.99 12.02 -8.23
CA SER A 46 7.38 10.67 -8.62
C SER A 46 7.98 9.88 -7.45
N TRP A 47 8.70 10.53 -6.55
CA TRP A 47 9.16 9.96 -5.29
C TRP A 47 8.01 9.59 -4.36
N ASP A 48 6.99 10.46 -4.29
CA ASP A 48 5.83 10.30 -3.43
C ASP A 48 4.96 9.08 -3.80
N TRP A 49 4.97 8.63 -5.06
CA TRP A 49 4.25 7.42 -5.47
C TRP A 49 4.72 6.16 -4.72
N LEU A 50 6.01 6.06 -4.42
CA LEU A 50 6.53 4.93 -3.67
C LEU A 50 6.51 5.19 -2.16
N HIS A 51 6.87 6.40 -1.72
CA HIS A 51 6.88 6.73 -0.30
C HIS A 51 5.48 7.04 0.23
N GLY A 52 4.83 8.01 -0.35
CA GLY A 52 3.54 8.52 0.12
C GLY A 52 2.40 7.53 -0.03
N GLU A 53 2.39 6.76 -1.11
CA GLU A 53 1.32 5.80 -1.37
C GLU A 53 1.65 4.39 -0.85
N ALA A 54 2.90 3.92 -0.94
CA ALA A 54 3.30 2.56 -0.54
C ALA A 54 4.12 2.46 0.75
N GLY A 55 4.55 3.59 1.33
CA GLY A 55 5.30 3.63 2.60
C GLY A 55 6.79 3.31 2.52
N TYR A 56 7.37 3.22 1.33
CA TYR A 56 8.78 2.90 1.12
C TYR A 56 9.63 4.14 0.93
N VAL A 57 10.48 4.47 1.90
CA VAL A 57 11.36 5.66 1.88
C VAL A 57 12.55 5.42 0.95
N ASN A 58 12.42 5.80 -0.33
CA ASN A 58 13.50 5.70 -1.31
C ASN A 58 14.36 6.98 -1.30
N LEU A 59 15.41 7.03 -0.48
CA LEU A 59 16.30 8.19 -0.39
C LEU A 59 17.23 8.32 -1.61
N GLY A 60 17.38 7.25 -2.40
CA GLY A 60 18.17 7.25 -3.64
C GLY A 60 17.36 7.56 -4.89
N HIS A 61 16.11 8.02 -4.79
CA HIS A 61 15.25 8.23 -5.96
C HIS A 61 15.88 9.16 -7.03
N TYR A 62 16.70 10.09 -6.60
CA TYR A 62 17.36 11.06 -7.49
C TYR A 62 18.37 10.41 -8.47
N ILE A 63 18.80 9.16 -8.24
CA ILE A 63 19.61 8.42 -9.23
C ILE A 63 18.88 8.27 -10.57
N TYR A 64 17.54 8.14 -10.54
CA TYR A 64 16.72 8.03 -11.74
C TYR A 64 16.69 9.35 -12.54
N PHE A 65 16.70 10.48 -11.84
CA PHE A 65 16.90 11.79 -12.45
C PHE A 65 18.26 11.87 -13.15
N GLY A 66 19.35 11.50 -12.45
CA GLY A 66 20.70 11.56 -12.97
C GLY A 66 20.94 10.63 -14.18
N VAL A 67 20.52 9.36 -14.07
CA VAL A 67 20.66 8.40 -15.20
C VAL A 67 19.81 8.84 -16.39
N GLY A 68 18.58 9.34 -16.15
CA GLY A 68 17.75 9.91 -17.21
C GLY A 68 18.38 11.10 -17.89
N ALA A 69 19.01 11.99 -17.12
CA ALA A 69 19.76 13.13 -17.60
C ALA A 69 20.93 12.71 -18.51
N TYR A 70 21.74 11.74 -18.07
CA TYR A 70 22.84 11.19 -18.88
C TYR A 70 22.35 10.48 -20.14
N ALA A 71 21.30 9.65 -20.03
CA ALA A 71 20.74 8.95 -21.18
C ALA A 71 20.20 9.94 -22.24
N PHE A 72 19.51 11.00 -21.81
CA PHE A 72 19.08 12.08 -22.69
C PHE A 72 20.25 12.81 -23.35
N ALA A 73 21.26 13.20 -22.55
CA ALA A 73 22.43 13.92 -23.02
C ALA A 73 23.17 13.13 -24.09
N LEU A 74 23.46 11.86 -23.81
CA LEU A 74 24.16 10.95 -24.73
C LEU A 74 23.39 10.76 -26.05
N ALA A 75 22.08 10.54 -25.98
CA ALA A 75 21.24 10.40 -27.15
C ALA A 75 21.26 11.67 -28.02
N ASN A 76 21.12 12.83 -27.37
CA ASN A 76 21.09 14.11 -28.07
C ASN A 76 22.45 14.48 -28.70
N VAL A 77 23.58 14.25 -28.02
CA VAL A 77 24.92 14.46 -28.54
C VAL A 77 25.20 13.58 -29.77
N ASN A 78 24.63 12.36 -29.80
CA ASN A 78 24.72 11.46 -30.96
C ASN A 78 23.69 11.77 -32.06
N GLY A 79 23.04 12.93 -32.03
CA GLY A 79 22.13 13.41 -33.08
C GLY A 79 20.72 12.82 -33.04
N MET A 80 20.33 12.13 -31.95
CA MET A 80 18.97 11.61 -31.82
C MET A 80 17.97 12.77 -31.64
N PRO A 81 16.80 12.74 -32.30
CA PRO A 81 15.76 13.73 -32.09
C PRO A 81 15.33 13.83 -30.61
N VAL A 82 15.05 15.04 -30.14
CA VAL A 82 14.75 15.34 -28.72
C VAL A 82 13.67 14.45 -28.16
N ALA A 83 12.58 14.23 -28.90
CA ALA A 83 11.47 13.36 -28.43
C ALA A 83 11.92 11.91 -28.22
N LEU A 84 12.75 11.37 -29.12
CA LEU A 84 13.32 10.02 -28.98
C LEU A 84 14.35 9.96 -27.84
N SER A 85 15.10 11.04 -27.59
CA SER A 85 16.02 11.14 -26.45
C SER A 85 15.29 11.07 -25.13
N PHE A 86 14.12 11.73 -24.98
CA PHE A 86 13.26 11.59 -23.81
C PHE A 86 12.71 10.16 -23.66
N LEU A 87 12.26 9.55 -24.74
CA LEU A 87 11.74 8.18 -24.71
C LEU A 87 12.84 7.19 -24.28
N LEU A 88 14.04 7.33 -24.86
CA LEU A 88 15.19 6.49 -24.49
C LEU A 88 15.58 6.68 -23.02
N ALA A 89 15.63 7.93 -22.54
CA ALA A 89 15.92 8.23 -21.14
C ALA A 89 14.91 7.56 -20.20
N ALA A 90 13.60 7.66 -20.50
CA ALA A 90 12.56 7.03 -19.72
C ALA A 90 12.67 5.49 -19.73
N LEU A 91 12.92 4.88 -20.90
CA LEU A 91 13.03 3.42 -21.03
C LEU A 91 14.27 2.87 -20.31
N VAL A 92 15.44 3.49 -20.48
CA VAL A 92 16.69 3.08 -19.82
C VAL A 92 16.54 3.19 -18.31
N THR A 93 15.99 4.28 -17.83
CA THR A 93 15.82 4.52 -16.39
C THR A 93 14.73 3.63 -15.80
N GLY A 94 13.64 3.39 -16.53
CA GLY A 94 12.60 2.44 -16.14
C GLY A 94 13.15 1.00 -16.05
N ALA A 95 13.96 0.57 -17.01
CA ALA A 95 14.63 -0.72 -16.98
C ALA A 95 15.60 -0.84 -15.78
N MET A 96 16.35 0.23 -15.48
CA MET A 96 17.21 0.29 -14.31
C MET A 96 16.39 0.21 -13.01
N GLY A 97 15.29 0.96 -12.90
CA GLY A 97 14.36 0.89 -11.77
C GLY A 97 13.80 -0.51 -11.58
N MET A 98 13.43 -1.19 -12.66
CA MET A 98 13.01 -2.58 -12.64
C MET A 98 14.14 -3.49 -12.12
N LEU A 99 15.36 -3.37 -12.63
CA LEU A 99 16.50 -4.19 -12.22
C LEU A 99 16.84 -4.00 -10.73
N LEU A 100 16.91 -2.75 -10.27
CA LEU A 100 17.21 -2.43 -8.88
C LEU A 100 16.09 -2.87 -7.91
N SER A 101 14.86 -3.00 -8.36
CA SER A 101 13.74 -3.43 -7.54
C SER A 101 13.92 -4.84 -6.97
N PHE A 102 14.58 -5.76 -7.69
CA PHE A 102 14.76 -7.15 -7.24
C PHE A 102 15.60 -7.28 -5.95
N PRO A 103 16.77 -6.65 -5.82
CA PRO A 103 17.51 -6.67 -4.56
C PRO A 103 16.89 -5.74 -3.51
N LEU A 104 16.42 -4.54 -3.89
CA LEU A 104 15.96 -3.53 -2.95
C LEU A 104 14.70 -3.94 -2.20
N PHE A 105 13.69 -4.51 -2.86
CA PHE A 105 12.46 -4.94 -2.19
C PHE A 105 12.59 -6.23 -1.36
N ARG A 106 13.79 -6.80 -1.25
CA ARG A 106 14.11 -7.80 -0.22
C ARG A 106 14.41 -7.16 1.14
N LEU A 107 14.72 -5.86 1.13
CA LEU A 107 14.99 -5.08 2.33
C LEU A 107 13.70 -4.42 2.82
N HIS A 108 13.56 -4.29 4.13
CA HIS A 108 12.38 -3.72 4.77
C HIS A 108 12.78 -2.56 5.68
N GLY A 109 11.87 -1.60 5.85
CA GLY A 109 12.05 -0.47 6.75
C GLY A 109 13.33 0.35 6.46
N ASP A 110 14.09 0.62 7.52
CA ASP A 110 15.28 1.49 7.46
C ASP A 110 16.40 0.93 6.56
N TYR A 111 16.52 -0.40 6.45
CA TYR A 111 17.51 -1.03 5.57
C TYR A 111 17.27 -0.68 4.10
N PHE A 112 16.00 -0.58 3.67
CA PHE A 112 15.67 -0.13 2.33
C PHE A 112 16.09 1.33 2.10
N ALA A 113 15.82 2.21 3.08
CA ALA A 113 16.17 3.63 2.99
C ALA A 113 17.70 3.83 2.91
N PHE A 114 18.47 3.17 3.78
CA PHE A 114 19.94 3.25 3.74
C PHE A 114 20.56 2.64 2.48
N ALA A 115 20.04 1.51 2.02
CA ALA A 115 20.52 0.89 0.78
C ALA A 115 20.28 1.81 -0.43
N THR A 116 19.09 2.42 -0.53
CA THR A 116 18.80 3.36 -1.62
C THR A 116 19.63 4.64 -1.52
N LEU A 117 19.86 5.17 -0.31
CA LEU A 117 20.73 6.33 -0.11
C LEU A 117 22.14 6.07 -0.60
N SER A 118 22.70 4.88 -0.33
CA SER A 118 24.04 4.48 -0.74
C SER A 118 24.23 4.39 -2.27
N LEU A 119 23.14 4.30 -3.03
CA LEU A 119 23.20 4.32 -4.49
C LEU A 119 23.60 5.70 -5.04
N LEU A 120 23.32 6.80 -4.34
CA LEU A 120 23.69 8.14 -4.82
C LEU A 120 25.21 8.28 -5.00
N PRO A 121 26.05 8.13 -3.97
CA PRO A 121 27.49 8.21 -4.13
C PRO A 121 28.05 7.11 -5.02
N LEU A 122 27.42 5.93 -5.08
CA LEU A 122 27.83 4.88 -6.01
C LEU A 122 27.65 5.32 -7.46
N PHE A 123 26.50 5.89 -7.83
CA PHE A 123 26.26 6.36 -9.20
C PHE A 123 27.07 7.61 -9.54
N GLU A 124 27.31 8.51 -8.58
CA GLU A 124 28.23 9.64 -8.74
C GLU A 124 29.64 9.16 -9.07
N LEU A 125 30.16 8.18 -8.29
CA LEU A 125 31.48 7.59 -8.51
C LEU A 125 31.56 6.83 -9.85
N LEU A 126 30.53 6.04 -10.18
CA LEU A 126 30.46 5.34 -11.47
C LEU A 126 30.47 6.34 -12.64
N ALA A 127 29.65 7.39 -12.57
CA ALA A 127 29.60 8.41 -13.60
C ALA A 127 30.94 9.18 -13.73
N SER A 128 31.64 9.42 -12.62
CA SER A 128 32.94 10.09 -12.63
C SER A 128 34.07 9.23 -13.22
N ASN A 129 33.97 7.89 -13.10
CA ASN A 129 35.02 6.97 -13.54
C ASN A 129 34.75 6.32 -14.91
N LEU A 130 33.51 6.25 -15.38
CA LEU A 130 33.16 5.71 -16.70
C LEU A 130 33.41 6.76 -17.82
N THR A 131 34.63 7.29 -17.88
CA THR A 131 34.99 8.41 -18.76
C THR A 131 34.67 8.19 -20.22
N ALA A 132 34.73 6.94 -20.69
CA ALA A 132 34.39 6.56 -22.07
C ALA A 132 32.91 6.83 -22.43
N ILE A 133 32.02 6.83 -21.46
CA ILE A 133 30.58 7.02 -21.67
C ILE A 133 30.15 8.41 -21.18
N THR A 134 30.46 8.73 -19.93
CA THR A 134 29.97 9.93 -19.22
C THR A 134 30.85 11.14 -19.38
N ARG A 135 32.07 10.98 -19.98
CA ARG A 135 33.18 11.93 -19.97
C ARG A 135 33.71 12.26 -18.56
N GLY A 136 33.35 11.46 -17.59
CA GLY A 136 33.83 11.59 -16.19
C GLY A 136 33.46 12.94 -15.56
N SER A 137 34.40 13.50 -14.80
CA SER A 137 34.19 14.77 -14.09
C SER A 137 34.09 15.99 -15.02
N ASP A 138 34.54 15.89 -16.27
CA ASP A 138 34.42 16.98 -17.25
C ASP A 138 32.99 17.20 -17.72
N GLY A 139 32.16 16.18 -17.56
CA GLY A 139 30.75 16.23 -17.90
C GLY A 139 30.44 16.25 -19.39
N ILE A 140 29.18 16.39 -19.72
CA ILE A 140 28.71 16.43 -21.13
C ILE A 140 28.09 17.79 -21.40
N LEU A 141 28.64 18.50 -22.41
CA LEU A 141 28.08 19.73 -22.96
C LEU A 141 27.28 19.40 -24.23
N LEU A 142 26.02 19.87 -24.30
CA LEU A 142 25.20 19.73 -25.50
C LEU A 142 25.68 20.64 -26.63
N PRO A 143 25.63 20.21 -27.90
CA PRO A 143 26.16 20.97 -29.05
C PRO A 143 25.52 22.37 -29.17
N PRO A 144 26.31 23.46 -29.44
CA PRO A 144 25.79 24.82 -29.56
C PRO A 144 24.69 24.98 -30.62
N ALA A 145 24.76 24.20 -31.70
CA ALA A 145 23.76 24.20 -32.78
C ALA A 145 22.32 23.89 -32.30
N THR A 146 22.16 23.26 -31.13
CA THR A 146 20.87 22.96 -30.54
C THR A 146 20.39 24.02 -29.55
N ALA A 147 21.08 25.17 -29.42
CA ALA A 147 20.71 26.21 -28.44
C ALA A 147 19.49 27.02 -28.85
N MET A 148 19.23 27.11 -30.16
CA MET A 148 18.07 27.78 -30.71
C MET A 148 17.31 26.87 -31.67
N ILE A 149 16.02 26.86 -31.61
CA ILE A 149 15.12 26.14 -32.50
C ILE A 149 14.23 27.17 -33.18
N ASN A 150 14.34 27.34 -34.48
CA ASN A 150 13.59 28.36 -35.25
C ASN A 150 13.71 29.78 -34.67
N GLY A 151 14.89 30.16 -34.15
CA GLY A 151 15.11 31.47 -33.56
C GLY A 151 14.62 31.66 -32.13
N ILE A 152 14.05 30.62 -31.49
CA ILE A 152 13.59 30.62 -30.10
C ILE A 152 14.62 29.91 -29.23
N ASP A 153 14.93 30.47 -28.04
CA ASP A 153 15.85 29.84 -27.06
C ASP A 153 15.28 28.48 -26.62
N VAL A 154 16.14 27.47 -26.60
CA VAL A 154 15.83 26.11 -26.19
C VAL A 154 15.25 26.05 -24.77
N LYS A 155 15.58 27.01 -23.90
CA LYS A 155 15.02 27.11 -22.52
C LYS A 155 13.49 27.24 -22.51
N VAL A 156 12.93 27.91 -23.54
CA VAL A 156 11.46 28.01 -23.67
C VAL A 156 10.85 26.65 -23.97
N PHE A 157 11.46 25.86 -24.85
CA PHE A 157 11.01 24.50 -25.16
C PHE A 157 11.19 23.56 -23.95
N ALA A 158 12.31 23.68 -23.23
CA ALA A 158 12.56 22.91 -22.00
C ALA A 158 11.54 23.27 -20.91
N TYR A 159 11.15 24.54 -20.79
CA TYR A 159 10.08 24.96 -19.90
C TYR A 159 8.75 24.30 -20.25
N TYR A 160 8.34 24.32 -21.52
CA TYR A 160 7.10 23.67 -21.94
C TYR A 160 7.15 22.14 -21.78
N ALA A 161 8.31 21.53 -21.98
CA ALA A 161 8.49 20.09 -21.72
C ALA A 161 8.36 19.77 -20.22
N ALA A 162 8.93 20.61 -19.32
CA ALA A 162 8.78 20.46 -17.89
C ALA A 162 7.33 20.70 -17.44
N LEU A 163 6.64 21.69 -18.03
CA LEU A 163 5.23 21.95 -17.77
C LEU A 163 4.36 20.76 -18.21
N ALA A 164 4.57 20.24 -19.41
CA ALA A 164 3.88 19.05 -19.93
C ALA A 164 4.14 17.82 -19.04
N GLY A 165 5.40 17.60 -18.63
CA GLY A 165 5.78 16.55 -17.69
C GLY A 165 5.10 16.70 -16.34
N SER A 166 5.01 17.92 -15.81
CA SER A 166 4.32 18.21 -14.54
C SER A 166 2.82 17.90 -14.62
N VAL A 167 2.17 18.33 -15.71
CA VAL A 167 0.74 18.04 -15.96
C VAL A 167 0.52 16.53 -16.12
N ALA A 168 1.41 15.84 -16.84
CA ALA A 168 1.33 14.38 -17.04
C ALA A 168 1.49 13.63 -15.72
N VAL A 169 2.46 13.99 -14.88
CA VAL A 169 2.70 13.37 -13.56
C VAL A 169 1.53 13.63 -12.62
N PHE A 170 0.97 14.86 -12.62
CA PHE A 170 -0.21 15.17 -11.83
C PHE A 170 -1.44 14.37 -12.31
N GLY A 171 -1.67 14.30 -13.62
CA GLY A 171 -2.73 13.50 -14.21
C GLY A 171 -2.59 12.01 -13.91
N LEU A 172 -1.36 11.48 -13.97
CA LEU A 172 -1.06 10.10 -13.60
C LEU A 172 -1.33 9.84 -12.11
N SER A 173 -1.02 10.79 -11.22
CA SER A 173 -1.37 10.68 -9.80
C SER A 173 -2.89 10.60 -9.59
N ILE A 174 -3.68 11.44 -10.26
CA ILE A 174 -5.15 11.37 -10.23
C ILE A 174 -5.63 10.00 -10.73
N TRP A 175 -5.07 9.53 -11.84
CA TRP A 175 -5.45 8.24 -12.41
C TRP A 175 -5.13 7.10 -11.45
N MET A 176 -3.94 7.08 -10.83
CA MET A 176 -3.54 6.08 -9.84
C MET A 176 -4.50 6.02 -8.65
N THR A 177 -4.98 7.16 -8.14
CA THR A 177 -5.93 7.18 -7.01
C THR A 177 -7.31 6.61 -7.35
N ARG A 178 -7.65 6.50 -8.64
CA ARG A 178 -8.96 6.03 -9.11
C ARG A 178 -9.01 4.56 -9.51
N ILE A 179 -7.86 3.91 -9.66
CA ILE A 179 -7.75 2.51 -10.07
C ILE A 179 -7.35 1.61 -8.89
N PRO A 180 -7.57 0.29 -8.97
CA PRO A 180 -7.19 -0.66 -7.93
C PRO A 180 -5.72 -0.59 -7.52
N PHE A 181 -4.83 -0.19 -8.43
CA PHE A 181 -3.41 -0.03 -8.18
C PHE A 181 -3.11 0.95 -7.02
N GLY A 182 -3.73 2.12 -6.99
CA GLY A 182 -3.54 3.09 -5.90
C GLY A 182 -4.07 2.58 -4.56
N TYR A 183 -5.19 1.85 -4.57
CA TYR A 183 -5.71 1.19 -3.37
C TYR A 183 -4.74 0.12 -2.86
N ALA A 184 -4.14 -0.67 -3.76
CA ALA A 184 -3.15 -1.67 -3.39
C ALA A 184 -1.91 -1.03 -2.75
N LEU A 185 -1.42 0.10 -3.26
CA LEU A 185 -0.30 0.83 -2.65
C LEU A 185 -0.64 1.27 -1.22
N LYS A 186 -1.82 1.85 -0.99
CA LYS A 186 -2.28 2.26 0.35
C LYS A 186 -2.43 1.07 1.30
N ALA A 187 -2.93 -0.07 0.81
CA ALA A 187 -3.01 -1.29 1.60
C ALA A 187 -1.62 -1.79 2.02
N ILE A 188 -0.66 -1.82 1.09
CA ILE A 188 0.74 -2.17 1.34
C ILE A 188 1.37 -1.23 2.38
N ARG A 189 1.11 0.07 2.28
CA ARG A 189 1.58 1.07 3.25
C ARG A 189 1.08 0.81 4.66
N ASN A 190 -0.17 0.39 4.82
CA ASN A 190 -0.76 0.12 6.13
C ASN A 190 -0.25 -1.19 6.73
N ASP A 191 -0.33 -2.29 6.00
CA ASP A 191 0.18 -3.61 6.44
C ASP A 191 0.34 -4.54 5.24
N GLU A 192 1.58 -4.93 4.92
CA GLU A 192 1.86 -5.83 3.80
C GLU A 192 1.27 -7.22 3.98
N GLN A 193 1.30 -7.75 5.22
CA GLN A 193 0.78 -9.08 5.51
C GLN A 193 -0.75 -9.11 5.33
N ALA A 194 -1.44 -8.09 5.83
CA ALA A 194 -2.88 -7.95 5.63
C ALA A 194 -3.23 -7.76 4.15
N ALA A 195 -2.41 -7.03 3.40
CA ALA A 195 -2.59 -6.84 1.96
C ALA A 195 -2.46 -8.16 1.17
N GLU A 196 -1.49 -9.02 1.53
CA GLU A 196 -1.35 -10.35 0.91
C GLU A 196 -2.55 -11.26 1.20
N VAL A 197 -3.08 -11.23 2.42
CA VAL A 197 -4.25 -12.04 2.81
C VAL A 197 -5.52 -11.65 2.03
N VAL A 198 -5.64 -10.41 1.58
CA VAL A 198 -6.74 -10.00 0.69
C VAL A 198 -6.45 -10.23 -0.80
N GLY A 199 -5.34 -10.91 -1.13
CA GLY A 199 -4.99 -11.34 -2.49
C GLY A 199 -4.15 -10.35 -3.29
N ILE A 200 -3.57 -9.31 -2.67
CA ILE A 200 -2.70 -8.34 -3.34
C ILE A 200 -1.31 -8.95 -3.55
N ARG A 201 -0.82 -8.88 -4.79
CA ARG A 201 0.56 -9.24 -5.13
C ARG A 201 1.48 -8.06 -4.85
N ILE A 202 2.20 -8.08 -3.72
CA ILE A 202 2.99 -6.95 -3.24
C ILE A 202 4.10 -6.56 -4.21
N PHE A 203 4.97 -7.53 -4.60
CA PHE A 203 6.15 -7.25 -5.41
C PHE A 203 5.81 -6.59 -6.76
N PRO A 204 4.86 -7.09 -7.60
CA PRO A 204 4.50 -6.43 -8.85
C PRO A 204 3.95 -5.01 -8.68
N ILE A 205 3.21 -4.75 -7.61
CA ILE A 205 2.65 -3.41 -7.33
C ILE A 205 3.78 -2.44 -6.97
N LYS A 206 4.69 -2.83 -6.06
CA LYS A 206 5.87 -2.02 -5.71
C LYS A 206 6.79 -1.79 -6.92
N LEU A 207 7.02 -2.83 -7.72
CA LEU A 207 7.80 -2.77 -8.94
C LEU A 207 7.23 -1.74 -9.93
N GLN A 208 5.92 -1.76 -10.16
CA GLN A 208 5.26 -0.80 -11.04
C GLN A 208 5.41 0.64 -10.52
N ALA A 209 5.22 0.88 -9.22
CA ALA A 209 5.41 2.19 -8.63
C ALA A 209 6.86 2.70 -8.80
N MET A 210 7.85 1.82 -8.58
CA MET A 210 9.27 2.14 -8.77
C MET A 210 9.57 2.51 -10.23
N VAL A 211 9.09 1.70 -11.19
CA VAL A 211 9.34 1.92 -12.63
C VAL A 211 8.69 3.22 -13.11
N TYR A 212 7.43 3.47 -12.73
CA TYR A 212 6.75 4.71 -13.11
C TYR A 212 7.44 5.93 -12.51
N GLY A 213 7.85 5.84 -11.23
CA GLY A 213 8.62 6.89 -10.56
C GLY A 213 9.97 7.15 -11.25
N ALA A 214 10.68 6.10 -11.61
CA ALA A 214 11.97 6.20 -12.32
C ALA A 214 11.82 6.85 -13.70
N MET A 215 10.80 6.45 -14.48
CA MET A 215 10.51 7.05 -15.78
C MET A 215 10.16 8.54 -15.68
N ALA A 216 9.36 8.93 -14.70
CA ALA A 216 9.00 10.33 -14.47
C ALA A 216 10.22 11.17 -14.06
N ALA A 217 11.05 10.66 -13.14
CA ALA A 217 12.29 11.32 -12.74
C ALA A 217 13.27 11.49 -13.92
N ALA A 218 13.32 10.52 -14.84
CA ALA A 218 14.14 10.61 -16.06
C ALA A 218 13.68 11.74 -16.99
N VAL A 219 12.38 11.96 -17.11
CA VAL A 219 11.84 13.09 -17.88
C VAL A 219 12.30 14.41 -17.27
N ALA A 220 12.24 14.56 -15.95
CA ALA A 220 12.77 15.73 -15.26
C ALA A 220 14.26 15.92 -15.52
N GLY A 221 15.07 14.83 -15.45
CA GLY A 221 16.50 14.87 -15.77
C GLY A 221 16.78 15.32 -17.20
N GLY A 222 16.03 14.80 -18.17
CA GLY A 222 16.14 15.20 -19.58
C GLY A 222 15.80 16.68 -19.80
N THR A 223 14.71 17.20 -19.16
CA THR A 223 14.36 18.63 -19.25
C THR A 223 15.44 19.51 -18.63
N TYR A 224 16.02 19.07 -17.50
CA TYR A 224 17.12 19.76 -16.83
C TYR A 224 18.32 19.94 -17.78
N VAL A 225 18.82 18.85 -18.36
CA VAL A 225 19.96 18.89 -19.29
C VAL A 225 19.64 19.72 -20.54
N TRP A 226 18.42 19.61 -21.05
CA TRP A 226 17.99 20.36 -22.23
C TRP A 226 17.97 21.86 -21.97
N SER A 227 17.59 22.29 -20.76
CA SER A 227 17.59 23.70 -20.34
C SER A 227 19.01 24.24 -20.05
N PHE A 228 19.76 23.54 -19.18
CA PHE A 228 21.08 23.99 -18.71
C PHE A 228 22.21 23.64 -19.67
N ARG A 229 22.00 22.70 -20.59
CA ARG A 229 22.88 22.28 -21.66
C ARG A 229 24.23 21.67 -21.22
N TYR A 230 24.39 21.46 -19.93
CA TYR A 230 25.55 20.88 -19.29
C TYR A 230 25.13 19.94 -18.17
N ILE A 231 25.86 18.85 -18.03
CA ILE A 231 25.66 17.85 -16.97
C ILE A 231 27.01 17.32 -16.49
N GLU A 232 27.17 17.26 -15.19
CA GLU A 232 28.30 16.61 -14.52
C GLU A 232 27.78 15.67 -13.39
N PRO A 233 28.58 14.67 -12.95
CA PRO A 233 28.14 13.68 -11.96
C PRO A 233 27.60 14.31 -10.68
N ARG A 234 28.31 15.30 -10.13
CA ARG A 234 27.95 15.93 -8.86
C ARG A 234 26.60 16.66 -8.88
N THR A 235 26.30 17.34 -9.98
CA THR A 235 25.03 18.11 -10.08
C THR A 235 23.79 17.23 -10.16
N VAL A 236 23.93 15.97 -10.60
CA VAL A 236 22.77 15.08 -10.82
C VAL A 236 22.73 13.85 -9.91
N PHE A 237 23.79 13.59 -9.14
CA PHE A 237 23.85 12.51 -8.15
C PHE A 237 24.22 13.01 -6.75
N GLY A 238 24.56 14.30 -6.59
CA GLY A 238 24.96 14.87 -5.32
C GLY A 238 23.87 14.73 -4.26
N LEU A 239 24.28 14.39 -3.02
CA LEU A 239 23.37 14.20 -1.91
C LEU A 239 22.62 15.49 -1.53
N ASP A 240 23.25 16.63 -1.65
CA ASP A 240 22.74 17.96 -1.35
C ASP A 240 21.53 18.33 -2.21
N VAL A 241 21.55 17.98 -3.50
CA VAL A 241 20.41 18.21 -4.41
C VAL A 241 19.37 17.10 -4.35
N ALA A 242 19.79 15.88 -4.08
CA ALA A 242 18.92 14.71 -4.07
C ALA A 242 17.83 14.75 -2.98
N LEU A 243 18.11 15.36 -1.84
CA LEU A 243 17.18 15.44 -0.71
C LEU A 243 16.15 16.57 -0.84
N ILE A 244 16.35 17.54 -1.76
CA ILE A 244 15.42 18.66 -1.94
C ILE A 244 14.01 18.19 -2.37
N PRO A 245 13.82 17.34 -3.41
CA PRO A 245 12.51 16.84 -3.78
C PRO A 245 11.84 15.98 -2.69
N VAL A 246 12.63 15.24 -1.91
CA VAL A 246 12.14 14.50 -0.75
C VAL A 246 11.57 15.46 0.29
N ALA A 247 12.31 16.52 0.61
CA ALA A 247 11.87 17.56 1.52
C ALA A 247 10.60 18.26 1.02
N MET A 248 10.49 18.54 -0.29
CA MET A 248 9.29 19.11 -0.89
C MET A 248 8.05 18.22 -0.66
N ALA A 249 8.15 16.93 -0.93
CA ALA A 249 7.05 16.01 -0.74
C ALA A 249 6.63 15.90 0.74
N LEU A 250 7.59 15.78 1.66
CA LEU A 250 7.34 15.69 3.10
C LEU A 250 6.73 16.99 3.66
N LEU A 251 7.26 18.14 3.26
CA LEU A 251 6.79 19.45 3.72
C LEU A 251 5.35 19.71 3.29
N GLY A 252 5.02 19.44 2.04
CA GLY A 252 3.66 19.64 1.53
C GLY A 252 2.65 18.65 2.10
N GLY A 253 3.08 17.41 2.32
CA GLY A 253 2.26 16.31 2.85
C GLY A 253 2.29 15.10 1.91
N SER A 254 3.15 14.16 2.25
CA SER A 254 3.34 12.92 1.50
C SER A 254 2.07 12.05 1.48
N GLY A 255 1.78 11.43 0.34
CA GLY A 255 0.57 10.65 0.09
C GLY A 255 -0.70 11.49 -0.14
N LEU A 256 -0.55 12.80 -0.33
CA LEU A 256 -1.64 13.70 -0.73
C LEU A 256 -1.40 14.20 -2.15
N LEU A 257 -2.44 14.17 -2.99
CA LEU A 257 -2.35 14.58 -4.40
C LEU A 257 -1.69 15.94 -4.62
N TRP A 258 -2.03 16.92 -3.77
CA TRP A 258 -1.51 18.30 -3.81
C TRP A 258 -0.24 18.49 -2.98
N GLY A 259 0.13 17.49 -2.15
CA GLY A 259 1.24 17.60 -1.21
C GLY A 259 2.55 18.00 -1.86
N PRO A 260 3.10 17.18 -2.76
CA PRO A 260 4.38 17.48 -3.42
C PRO A 260 4.38 18.81 -4.19
N LEU A 261 3.24 19.22 -4.78
CA LEU A 261 3.12 20.50 -5.49
C LEU A 261 3.21 21.68 -4.53
N VAL A 262 2.46 21.65 -3.42
CA VAL A 262 2.50 22.70 -2.40
C VAL A 262 3.87 22.78 -1.77
N GLY A 263 4.49 21.64 -1.46
CA GLY A 263 5.84 21.60 -0.94
C GLY A 263 6.88 22.12 -1.92
N ALA A 264 6.76 21.80 -3.22
CA ALA A 264 7.62 22.32 -4.26
C ALA A 264 7.54 23.85 -4.37
N ILE A 265 6.32 24.42 -4.35
CA ILE A 265 6.12 25.86 -4.36
C ILE A 265 6.77 26.52 -3.13
N LEU A 266 6.45 26.03 -1.95
CA LEU A 266 6.94 26.62 -0.69
C LEU A 266 8.45 26.55 -0.57
N LEU A 267 9.04 25.39 -0.86
CA LEU A 267 10.49 25.21 -0.72
C LEU A 267 11.25 25.95 -1.82
N SER A 268 10.76 25.96 -3.07
CA SER A 268 11.41 26.72 -4.16
C SER A 268 11.37 28.22 -3.90
N VAL A 269 10.24 28.77 -3.46
CA VAL A 269 10.15 30.19 -3.06
C VAL A 269 11.04 30.47 -1.86
N GLY A 270 11.02 29.60 -0.84
CA GLY A 270 11.86 29.73 0.35
C GLY A 270 13.36 29.74 0.01
N ILE A 271 13.81 28.78 -0.80
CA ILE A 271 15.22 28.70 -1.28
C ILE A 271 15.58 29.97 -2.02
N GLN A 272 14.71 30.47 -2.92
CA GLN A 272 14.98 31.66 -3.71
C GLN A 272 15.13 32.90 -2.82
N VAL A 273 14.26 33.08 -1.83
CA VAL A 273 14.36 34.19 -0.86
C VAL A 273 15.63 34.07 -0.02
N LEU A 274 16.03 32.86 0.41
CA LEU A 274 17.23 32.61 1.18
C LEU A 274 18.51 32.85 0.35
N ILE A 275 18.54 32.41 -0.91
CA ILE A 275 19.68 32.69 -1.82
C ILE A 275 19.90 34.18 -1.99
N LEU A 276 18.83 34.97 -2.13
CA LEU A 276 18.93 36.40 -2.33
C LEU A 276 19.42 37.16 -1.09
N ASN A 277 19.16 36.64 0.13
CA ASN A 277 19.39 37.36 1.37
C ASN A 277 20.41 36.71 2.30
N LEU A 278 20.51 35.37 2.33
CA LEU A 278 21.25 34.60 3.33
C LEU A 278 21.95 33.36 2.73
N THR A 279 22.76 33.54 1.70
CA THR A 279 23.40 32.46 0.92
C THR A 279 24.15 31.43 1.78
N MET A 280 24.85 31.89 2.83
CA MET A 280 25.64 30.99 3.70
C MET A 280 24.79 30.14 4.65
N LEU A 281 23.57 30.57 4.96
CA LEU A 281 22.69 29.93 5.95
C LEU A 281 21.56 29.10 5.31
N GLN A 282 21.44 29.12 3.97
CA GLN A 282 20.31 28.48 3.27
C GLN A 282 20.13 27.01 3.62
N PHE A 283 21.20 26.21 3.60
CA PHE A 283 21.12 24.78 3.91
C PHE A 283 20.78 24.52 5.38
N THR A 284 21.32 25.35 6.28
CA THR A 284 21.00 25.28 7.72
C THR A 284 19.53 25.58 7.99
N ILE A 285 19.00 26.63 7.36
CA ILE A 285 17.60 27.03 7.52
C ILE A 285 16.65 25.99 6.92
N ILE A 286 16.98 25.44 5.75
CA ILE A 286 16.20 24.36 5.11
C ILE A 286 16.22 23.12 6.00
N GLY A 287 17.40 22.70 6.48
CA GLY A 287 17.53 21.55 7.37
C GLY A 287 16.74 21.72 8.66
N LEU A 288 16.81 22.92 9.29
CA LEU A 288 16.02 23.24 10.48
C LEU A 288 14.51 23.24 10.19
N ALA A 289 14.08 23.80 9.07
CA ALA A 289 12.68 23.78 8.66
C ALA A 289 12.17 22.35 8.48
N ILE A 290 12.92 21.47 7.81
CA ILE A 290 12.58 20.04 7.65
C ILE A 290 12.46 19.36 9.01
N LEU A 291 13.40 19.60 9.91
CA LEU A 291 13.42 19.03 11.27
C LEU A 291 12.19 19.49 12.07
N LEU A 292 11.88 20.79 12.05
CA LEU A 292 10.72 21.34 12.76
C LEU A 292 9.39 20.80 12.19
N ILE A 293 9.26 20.71 10.86
CA ILE A 293 8.07 20.16 10.22
C ILE A 293 7.95 18.67 10.56
N GLY A 294 9.00 17.89 10.45
CA GLY A 294 8.99 16.47 10.83
C GLY A 294 8.59 16.26 12.30
N ARG A 295 9.02 17.15 13.22
CA ARG A 295 8.72 17.06 14.65
C ARG A 295 7.31 17.52 15.01
N PHE A 296 6.84 18.62 14.42
CA PHE A 296 5.58 19.27 14.81
C PHE A 296 4.43 19.01 13.83
N MET A 297 4.73 18.61 12.59
CA MET A 297 3.75 18.38 11.52
C MET A 297 4.09 17.11 10.72
N PRO A 298 4.13 15.92 11.38
CA PRO A 298 4.60 14.68 10.76
C PRO A 298 3.78 14.24 9.53
N GLY A 299 2.61 14.84 9.31
CA GLY A 299 1.79 14.61 8.11
C GLY A 299 1.98 15.66 7.01
N GLY A 300 2.87 16.66 7.20
CA GLY A 300 3.04 17.80 6.30
C GLY A 300 1.95 18.86 6.46
N LEU A 301 2.17 19.99 5.76
CA LEU A 301 1.32 21.20 5.88
C LEU A 301 -0.16 20.94 5.55
N LEU A 302 -0.45 20.19 4.49
CA LEU A 302 -1.84 19.96 4.06
C LEU A 302 -2.65 19.05 5.01
N ARG A 303 -2.01 18.37 5.96
CA ARG A 303 -2.73 17.61 7.01
C ARG A 303 -3.13 18.47 8.21
N VAL A 304 -2.75 19.73 8.24
CA VAL A 304 -3.22 20.68 9.27
C VAL A 304 -4.70 20.95 9.08
N ARG A 305 -5.49 20.76 10.15
CA ARG A 305 -6.97 20.87 10.13
C ARG A 305 -7.48 22.17 9.53
N ALA A 306 -6.76 23.27 9.70
CA ALA A 306 -7.13 24.58 9.15
C ALA A 306 -7.10 24.60 7.61
N LEU A 307 -6.10 23.96 6.99
CA LEU A 307 -5.94 23.92 5.53
C LEU A 307 -6.89 22.90 4.87
N GLN A 308 -7.32 21.86 5.58
CA GLN A 308 -8.33 20.92 5.10
C GLN A 308 -9.72 21.54 4.93
N ARG A 309 -9.97 22.70 5.53
CA ARG A 309 -11.22 23.47 5.36
C ARG A 309 -11.29 24.21 4.02
N VAL A 310 -10.16 24.33 3.31
CA VAL A 310 -10.14 24.96 1.98
C VAL A 310 -10.71 23.96 0.96
N PRO A 311 -11.84 24.25 0.31
CA PRO A 311 -12.54 23.27 -0.55
C PRO A 311 -11.70 22.71 -1.70
N PHE A 312 -10.72 23.50 -2.17
CA PHE A 312 -9.83 23.13 -3.27
C PHE A 312 -8.72 22.12 -2.84
N LEU A 313 -8.31 22.18 -1.56
CA LEU A 313 -7.26 21.31 -0.99
C LEU A 313 -7.84 20.08 -0.29
N ALA A 314 -9.17 20.00 -0.17
CA ALA A 314 -9.84 18.82 0.38
C ALA A 314 -9.62 17.61 -0.55
N PRO A 315 -9.41 16.41 0.02
CA PRO A 315 -9.31 15.19 -0.79
C PRO A 315 -10.54 15.06 -1.71
N LEU A 316 -10.32 14.67 -2.98
CA LEU A 316 -11.35 14.50 -4.01
C LEU A 316 -12.40 13.39 -3.69
N GLY A 317 -12.57 13.02 -2.42
CA GLY A 317 -13.41 11.93 -1.94
C GLY A 317 -14.85 12.30 -1.55
N HIS A 318 -15.24 13.57 -1.59
CA HIS A 318 -16.57 13.99 -1.07
C HIS A 318 -17.77 13.66 -1.99
N GLU A 319 -17.56 13.37 -3.26
CA GLU A 319 -18.66 12.96 -4.17
C GLU A 319 -19.21 11.54 -3.86
N HIS A 320 -18.56 10.82 -2.95
CA HIS A 320 -18.93 9.43 -2.60
C HIS A 320 -20.08 9.35 -1.60
N HIS A 321 -20.29 10.36 -0.75
CA HIS A 321 -21.28 10.27 0.33
C HIS A 321 -22.75 10.23 -0.14
N GLU A 322 -23.11 10.92 -1.22
CA GLU A 322 -24.49 10.93 -1.72
C GLU A 322 -24.85 9.60 -2.40
N ARG A 323 -23.94 9.03 -3.22
CA ARG A 323 -24.12 7.70 -3.83
C ARG A 323 -24.08 6.58 -2.79
N MET A 324 -23.32 6.74 -1.70
CA MET A 324 -23.32 5.81 -0.57
C MET A 324 -24.67 5.74 0.13
N ALA A 325 -25.34 6.89 0.35
CA ALA A 325 -26.65 6.91 0.98
C ALA A 325 -27.70 6.15 0.17
N GLU A 326 -27.65 6.25 -1.16
CA GLU A 326 -28.52 5.50 -2.07
C GLU A 326 -28.21 4.00 -2.05
N SER A 327 -26.92 3.62 -2.04
CA SER A 327 -26.48 2.21 -1.96
C SER A 327 -26.85 1.57 -0.62
N VAL A 328 -26.75 2.31 0.49
CA VAL A 328 -27.18 1.83 1.83
C VAL A 328 -28.68 1.63 1.87
N ALA A 329 -29.48 2.51 1.24
CA ALA A 329 -30.93 2.36 1.17
C ALA A 329 -31.32 1.12 0.35
N ALA A 330 -30.61 0.83 -0.74
CA ALA A 330 -30.82 -0.36 -1.56
C ALA A 330 -30.40 -1.66 -0.82
N ALA A 331 -29.26 -1.65 -0.11
CA ALA A 331 -28.75 -2.80 0.62
C ALA A 331 -29.59 -3.17 1.85
N ARG A 332 -30.33 -2.22 2.45
CA ARG A 332 -31.27 -2.49 3.56
C ARG A 332 -32.45 -3.39 3.16
N ASN A 333 -32.71 -3.52 1.87
CA ASN A 333 -33.78 -4.37 1.34
C ASN A 333 -33.31 -5.79 0.99
N ASP A 334 -32.01 -6.10 1.11
CA ASP A 334 -31.43 -7.41 0.81
C ASP A 334 -30.80 -8.01 2.07
N ASP A 335 -31.50 -8.96 2.70
CA ASP A 335 -31.16 -9.59 3.98
C ASP A 335 -30.02 -10.63 3.88
N GLY A 336 -29.11 -10.53 2.91
CA GLY A 336 -28.07 -11.54 2.73
C GLY A 336 -26.74 -11.04 2.15
N LEU A 337 -25.71 -11.89 2.29
CA LEU A 337 -24.44 -11.68 1.61
C LEU A 337 -24.59 -11.99 0.11
N PRO A 338 -23.87 -11.30 -0.77
CA PRO A 338 -23.84 -11.58 -2.21
C PRO A 338 -22.97 -12.82 -2.52
N LEU A 339 -23.24 -13.90 -1.79
CA LEU A 339 -22.59 -15.19 -1.92
C LEU A 339 -23.63 -16.20 -2.44
N ALA A 340 -23.21 -17.12 -3.29
CA ALA A 340 -24.04 -18.24 -3.65
C ALA A 340 -24.33 -19.08 -2.41
N LYS A 341 -25.60 -19.49 -2.23
CA LYS A 341 -25.91 -20.51 -1.24
C LYS A 341 -25.28 -21.81 -1.72
N ILE A 342 -24.36 -22.34 -0.94
CA ILE A 342 -23.63 -23.56 -1.28
C ILE A 342 -24.16 -24.68 -0.38
N GLU A 343 -24.68 -25.74 -0.98
CA GLU A 343 -24.85 -27.00 -0.29
C GLU A 343 -23.47 -27.61 -0.11
N PHE A 344 -23.07 -27.86 1.14
CA PHE A 344 -21.79 -28.48 1.47
C PHE A 344 -21.95 -29.98 1.69
N ASP A 345 -20.97 -30.71 1.22
CA ASP A 345 -20.89 -32.16 1.40
C ASP A 345 -19.98 -32.49 2.60
N ARG A 346 -20.59 -32.82 3.74
CA ARG A 346 -19.84 -33.20 4.95
C ARG A 346 -18.99 -34.47 4.81
N SER A 347 -19.14 -35.23 3.73
CA SER A 347 -18.25 -36.36 3.46
C SER A 347 -16.90 -35.90 2.90
N ARG A 348 -16.82 -34.69 2.35
CA ARG A 348 -15.64 -34.15 1.66
C ARG A 348 -14.70 -33.44 2.63
N ILE A 349 -13.42 -33.83 2.61
CA ILE A 349 -12.37 -33.15 3.35
C ILE A 349 -11.99 -31.88 2.59
N LEU A 350 -12.12 -30.72 3.24
CA LEU A 350 -11.75 -29.42 2.69
C LEU A 350 -10.29 -29.09 3.02
N LEU A 351 -9.86 -29.34 4.25
CA LEU A 351 -8.48 -29.10 4.71
C LEU A 351 -7.95 -30.33 5.41
N ALA A 352 -6.74 -30.73 5.09
CA ALA A 352 -5.98 -31.75 5.81
C ALA A 352 -4.55 -31.27 6.08
N THR A 353 -4.07 -31.43 7.31
CA THR A 353 -2.65 -31.31 7.64
C THR A 353 -2.11 -32.69 7.96
N ARG A 354 -0.87 -32.99 7.50
CA ARG A 354 -0.22 -34.27 7.74
C ARG A 354 1.15 -34.03 8.35
N ASP A 355 1.35 -34.48 9.58
CA ASP A 355 2.61 -34.38 10.35
C ASP A 355 3.23 -32.98 10.32
N LEU A 356 2.37 -31.96 10.38
CA LEU A 356 2.78 -30.56 10.27
C LEU A 356 3.67 -30.17 11.44
N THR A 357 4.88 -29.70 11.14
CA THR A 357 5.84 -29.29 12.16
C THR A 357 6.36 -27.89 11.85
N MET A 358 6.34 -27.03 12.87
CA MET A 358 6.90 -25.68 12.82
C MET A 358 7.72 -25.41 14.07
N ALA A 359 8.99 -25.08 13.87
CA ALA A 359 9.93 -24.76 14.94
C ALA A 359 10.59 -23.40 14.70
N PHE A 360 10.88 -22.70 15.78
CA PHE A 360 11.62 -21.43 15.80
C PHE A 360 12.90 -21.63 16.63
N GLY A 361 14.03 -21.78 15.95
CA GLY A 361 15.28 -22.18 16.62
C GLY A 361 15.11 -23.54 17.31
N GLY A 362 15.27 -23.57 18.64
CA GLY A 362 15.10 -24.79 19.45
C GLY A 362 13.68 -25.07 19.95
N ASN A 363 12.73 -24.17 19.72
CA ASN A 363 11.35 -24.29 20.21
C ASN A 363 10.41 -24.84 19.12
N VAL A 364 9.81 -26.01 19.33
CA VAL A 364 8.81 -26.60 18.44
C VAL A 364 7.43 -26.09 18.81
N ALA A 365 6.89 -25.16 18.01
CA ALA A 365 5.60 -24.53 18.26
C ALA A 365 4.41 -25.34 17.72
N VAL A 366 4.60 -26.13 16.64
CA VAL A 366 3.65 -27.11 16.12
C VAL A 366 4.43 -28.41 15.90
N ASN A 367 3.96 -29.51 16.48
CA ASN A 367 4.69 -30.78 16.54
C ASN A 367 3.89 -31.93 15.92
N ARG A 368 4.24 -32.33 14.70
CA ARG A 368 3.61 -33.43 13.93
C ARG A 368 2.07 -33.39 13.97
N LEU A 369 1.50 -32.20 13.79
CA LEU A 369 0.07 -31.99 13.91
C LEU A 369 -0.63 -32.49 12.64
N SER A 370 -1.59 -33.43 12.82
CA SER A 370 -2.47 -33.90 11.77
C SER A 370 -3.92 -33.56 12.14
N LEU A 371 -4.59 -32.82 11.28
CA LEU A 371 -5.95 -32.32 11.47
C LEU A 371 -6.71 -32.38 10.15
N GLU A 372 -7.92 -32.88 10.16
CA GLU A 372 -8.82 -32.88 9.01
C GLU A 372 -10.06 -32.04 9.31
N LEU A 373 -10.46 -31.22 8.34
CA LEU A 373 -11.71 -30.47 8.36
C LEU A 373 -12.57 -30.85 7.16
N ARG A 374 -13.86 -31.07 7.42
CA ARG A 374 -14.85 -31.34 6.38
C ARG A 374 -15.56 -30.07 5.95
N GLU A 375 -16.13 -30.09 4.77
CA GLU A 375 -16.92 -28.94 4.28
C GLU A 375 -18.09 -28.67 5.22
N GLY A 376 -18.28 -27.40 5.62
CA GLY A 376 -19.34 -26.96 6.53
C GLY A 376 -19.09 -27.21 8.02
N ASP A 377 -17.92 -27.72 8.43
CA ASP A 377 -17.58 -27.84 9.85
C ASP A 377 -17.31 -26.45 10.48
N ILE A 378 -17.75 -26.28 11.71
CA ILE A 378 -17.25 -25.24 12.61
C ILE A 378 -16.41 -25.92 13.67
N VAL A 379 -15.09 -25.76 13.59
CA VAL A 379 -14.13 -26.33 14.54
C VAL A 379 -13.63 -25.26 15.50
N GLY A 380 -13.89 -25.42 16.78
CA GLY A 380 -13.29 -24.62 17.84
C GLY A 380 -11.90 -25.13 18.16
N LEU A 381 -10.91 -24.23 18.14
CA LEU A 381 -9.52 -24.57 18.51
C LEU A 381 -9.18 -23.90 19.83
N ILE A 382 -8.95 -24.68 20.87
CA ILE A 382 -8.63 -24.22 22.22
C ILE A 382 -7.27 -24.73 22.67
N GLY A 383 -6.71 -24.14 23.72
CA GLY A 383 -5.43 -24.51 24.31
C GLY A 383 -4.82 -23.35 25.10
N ALA A 384 -3.90 -23.63 25.99
CA ALA A 384 -3.21 -22.60 26.79
C ALA A 384 -2.42 -21.63 25.91
N ASN A 385 -1.99 -20.50 26.49
CA ASN A 385 -1.08 -19.58 25.81
C ASN A 385 0.25 -20.31 25.47
N GLY A 386 0.72 -20.15 24.22
CA GLY A 386 1.92 -20.85 23.76
C GLY A 386 1.67 -22.28 23.28
N SER A 387 0.43 -22.80 23.25
CA SER A 387 0.12 -24.16 22.77
C SER A 387 0.29 -24.35 21.25
N GLY A 388 0.52 -23.29 20.46
CA GLY A 388 0.76 -23.37 19.02
C GLY A 388 -0.40 -22.92 18.12
N LYS A 389 -1.55 -22.46 18.67
CA LYS A 389 -2.76 -22.06 17.91
C LYS A 389 -2.46 -21.02 16.83
N THR A 390 -1.88 -19.88 17.21
CA THR A 390 -1.53 -18.80 16.27
C THR A 390 -0.48 -19.24 15.27
N THR A 391 0.47 -20.11 15.66
CA THR A 391 1.46 -20.68 14.75
C THR A 391 0.80 -21.57 13.72
N LEU A 392 -0.15 -22.43 14.12
CA LEU A 392 -0.94 -23.23 13.20
C LEU A 392 -1.69 -22.35 12.19
N PHE A 393 -2.38 -21.30 12.65
CA PHE A 393 -3.07 -20.34 11.77
C PHE A 393 -2.11 -19.66 10.80
N ASN A 394 -0.90 -19.32 11.26
CA ASN A 394 0.14 -18.74 10.41
C ASN A 394 0.65 -19.73 9.35
N CYS A 395 0.71 -21.01 9.65
CA CYS A 395 1.03 -22.04 8.67
C CYS A 395 -0.12 -22.25 7.67
N LEU A 396 -1.38 -22.35 8.13
CA LEU A 396 -2.56 -22.51 7.27
C LEU A 396 -2.76 -21.35 6.30
N SER A 397 -2.47 -20.12 6.74
CA SER A 397 -2.52 -18.90 5.91
C SER A 397 -1.21 -18.58 5.18
N LYS A 398 -0.21 -19.48 5.26
CA LYS A 398 1.13 -19.31 4.63
C LYS A 398 1.85 -18.02 5.06
N VAL A 399 1.59 -17.55 6.28
CA VAL A 399 2.44 -16.56 6.95
C VAL A 399 3.78 -17.18 7.31
N TYR A 400 3.76 -18.44 7.74
CA TYR A 400 4.94 -19.27 7.96
C TYR A 400 4.96 -20.47 7.02
N GLU A 401 6.15 -20.79 6.50
CA GLU A 401 6.40 -22.03 5.82
C GLU A 401 6.75 -23.09 6.87
N PRO A 402 6.00 -24.22 6.98
CA PRO A 402 6.30 -25.27 7.93
C PRO A 402 7.64 -25.92 7.63
N ASN A 403 8.37 -26.36 8.67
CA ASN A 403 9.64 -27.04 8.52
C ASN A 403 9.47 -28.43 7.89
N SER A 404 8.38 -29.14 8.22
CA SER A 404 8.04 -30.44 7.63
C SER A 404 6.53 -30.67 7.67
N GLY A 405 6.09 -31.73 7.00
CA GLY A 405 4.67 -32.05 6.82
C GLY A 405 4.08 -31.34 5.61
N ASP A 406 2.77 -31.50 5.41
CA ASP A 406 2.05 -30.89 4.29
C ASP A 406 0.69 -30.36 4.75
N ILE A 407 0.19 -29.37 4.00
CA ILE A 407 -1.15 -28.79 4.14
C ILE A 407 -1.84 -28.95 2.81
N GLU A 408 -2.92 -29.71 2.78
CA GLU A 408 -3.77 -29.92 1.61
C GLU A 408 -5.08 -29.13 1.79
N PHE A 409 -5.45 -28.30 0.80
CA PHE A 409 -6.68 -27.52 0.80
C PHE A 409 -7.44 -27.74 -0.51
N ALA A 410 -8.69 -28.18 -0.41
CA ALA A 410 -9.54 -28.51 -1.55
C ALA A 410 -8.83 -29.44 -2.57
N GLY A 411 -8.11 -30.46 -2.08
CA GLY A 411 -7.37 -31.44 -2.87
C GLY A 411 -6.06 -30.91 -3.49
N LYS A 412 -5.56 -29.74 -3.05
CA LYS A 412 -4.29 -29.16 -3.54
C LYS A 412 -3.35 -28.91 -2.38
N SER A 413 -2.09 -29.37 -2.51
CA SER A 413 -1.05 -29.03 -1.54
C SER A 413 -0.77 -27.52 -1.58
N LEU A 414 -0.69 -26.89 -0.41
CA LEU A 414 -0.31 -25.50 -0.25
C LEU A 414 1.22 -25.32 -0.21
N ARG A 415 1.99 -26.39 -0.22
CA ARG A 415 3.45 -26.36 -0.22
C ARG A 415 3.93 -25.57 -1.44
N HIS A 416 4.88 -24.67 -1.24
CA HIS A 416 5.43 -23.80 -2.28
C HIS A 416 4.45 -22.76 -2.88
N LEU A 417 3.21 -22.66 -2.38
CA LEU A 417 2.32 -21.59 -2.78
C LEU A 417 2.65 -20.30 -2.01
N ARG A 418 2.46 -19.18 -2.68
CA ARG A 418 2.60 -17.87 -2.07
C ARG A 418 1.34 -17.53 -1.26
N ARG A 419 1.48 -16.67 -0.24
CA ARG A 419 0.39 -16.23 0.63
C ARG A 419 -0.79 -15.64 -0.15
N ASP A 420 -0.51 -14.75 -1.11
CA ASP A 420 -1.55 -14.16 -1.97
C ASP A 420 -2.31 -15.21 -2.80
N THR A 421 -1.68 -16.31 -3.14
CA THR A 421 -2.31 -17.42 -3.86
C THR A 421 -3.22 -18.23 -2.94
N VAL A 422 -2.82 -18.45 -1.70
CA VAL A 422 -3.62 -19.21 -0.72
C VAL A 422 -4.93 -18.48 -0.41
N SER A 423 -4.88 -17.17 -0.20
CA SER A 423 -6.10 -16.36 -0.05
C SER A 423 -7.04 -16.49 -1.27
N ARG A 424 -6.48 -16.48 -2.47
CA ARG A 424 -7.27 -16.63 -3.70
C ARG A 424 -7.86 -18.03 -3.91
N LEU A 425 -7.31 -19.05 -3.26
CA LEU A 425 -7.90 -20.40 -3.26
C LEU A 425 -9.16 -20.48 -2.39
N GLY A 426 -9.39 -19.48 -1.53
CA GLY A 426 -10.57 -19.38 -0.70
C GLY A 426 -10.29 -19.59 0.79
N ILE A 427 -9.10 -19.25 1.29
CA ILE A 427 -8.82 -19.17 2.72
C ILE A 427 -8.89 -17.70 3.15
N GLY A 428 -9.93 -17.34 3.90
CA GLY A 428 -10.09 -16.04 4.55
C GLY A 428 -9.58 -16.09 5.99
N ARG A 429 -9.08 -14.96 6.51
CA ARG A 429 -8.57 -14.87 7.88
C ARG A 429 -8.88 -13.54 8.54
N THR A 430 -9.23 -13.59 9.83
CA THR A 430 -9.19 -12.43 10.73
C THR A 430 -7.92 -12.50 11.61
N TYR A 431 -7.56 -11.37 12.24
CA TYR A 431 -6.39 -11.29 13.12
C TYR A 431 -6.83 -11.00 14.55
N GLN A 432 -6.08 -11.50 15.53
CA GLN A 432 -6.28 -11.23 16.95
C GLN A 432 -6.25 -9.71 17.24
N ILE A 433 -5.23 -9.01 16.72
CA ILE A 433 -5.18 -7.54 16.69
C ILE A 433 -5.65 -7.10 15.31
N PRO A 434 -6.78 -6.39 15.21
CA PRO A 434 -7.33 -5.97 13.92
C PRO A 434 -6.34 -5.11 13.12
N ARG A 435 -6.19 -5.44 11.84
CA ARG A 435 -5.31 -4.77 10.87
C ARG A 435 -6.08 -4.18 9.69
N PRO A 436 -7.11 -3.36 9.93
CA PRO A 436 -7.77 -2.67 8.83
C PRO A 436 -6.80 -1.66 8.21
N PHE A 437 -7.00 -1.36 6.94
CA PHE A 437 -6.24 -0.31 6.26
C PHE A 437 -6.75 1.05 6.74
N GLY A 438 -6.03 1.65 7.70
CA GLY A 438 -6.46 2.84 8.45
C GLY A 438 -6.75 4.06 7.57
N ASP A 439 -5.99 4.22 6.48
CA ASP A 439 -6.16 5.32 5.52
C ASP A 439 -7.38 5.15 4.60
N LEU A 440 -7.97 3.96 4.55
CA LEU A 440 -9.15 3.64 3.75
C LEU A 440 -10.43 3.71 4.58
N THR A 441 -11.55 4.00 3.93
CA THR A 441 -12.88 3.91 4.54
C THR A 441 -13.28 2.45 4.80
N VAL A 442 -14.34 2.23 5.57
CA VAL A 442 -14.93 0.89 5.78
C VAL A 442 -15.26 0.24 4.44
N GLN A 443 -15.99 0.94 3.58
CA GLN A 443 -16.37 0.42 2.27
C GLN A 443 -15.15 0.08 1.40
N GLU A 444 -14.12 0.94 1.37
CA GLU A 444 -12.89 0.69 0.64
C GLU A 444 -12.12 -0.52 1.18
N ASN A 445 -12.05 -0.69 2.51
CA ASN A 445 -11.45 -1.87 3.14
C ASN A 445 -12.11 -3.16 2.67
N VAL A 446 -13.46 -3.19 2.67
CA VAL A 446 -14.23 -4.38 2.29
C VAL A 446 -14.22 -4.61 0.78
N ALA A 447 -14.12 -3.56 -0.03
CA ALA A 447 -14.01 -3.67 -1.49
C ALA A 447 -12.66 -4.24 -1.97
N MET A 448 -11.60 -4.16 -1.15
CA MET A 448 -10.27 -4.60 -1.55
C MET A 448 -10.22 -6.07 -2.00
N PRO A 449 -10.69 -7.06 -1.23
CA PRO A 449 -10.69 -8.45 -1.69
C PRO A 449 -11.43 -8.65 -3.00
N LEU A 450 -12.55 -7.95 -3.19
CA LEU A 450 -13.38 -8.04 -4.40
C LEU A 450 -12.66 -7.55 -5.66
N MET A 451 -11.75 -6.58 -5.50
CA MET A 451 -10.91 -6.07 -6.59
C MET A 451 -9.70 -6.96 -6.91
N PHE A 452 -9.22 -7.80 -5.96
CA PHE A 452 -7.96 -8.53 -6.10
C PHE A 452 -8.09 -10.05 -6.10
N ARG A 453 -9.28 -10.61 -5.94
CA ARG A 453 -9.53 -12.06 -6.02
C ARG A 453 -9.13 -12.66 -7.36
N ALA A 454 -8.87 -13.96 -7.41
CA ALA A 454 -8.43 -14.66 -8.63
C ALA A 454 -9.55 -14.79 -9.67
N GLU A 455 -10.73 -15.21 -9.22
CA GLU A 455 -11.90 -15.46 -10.06
C GLU A 455 -12.99 -14.42 -9.81
N GLY A 456 -13.64 -13.97 -10.88
CA GLY A 456 -14.71 -12.98 -10.81
C GLY A 456 -14.29 -11.64 -10.24
N ARG A 457 -13.06 -11.17 -10.58
CA ARG A 457 -12.52 -9.86 -10.20
C ARG A 457 -13.49 -8.75 -10.61
N LEU A 458 -13.85 -7.90 -9.67
CA LEU A 458 -14.74 -6.79 -9.92
C LEU A 458 -13.99 -5.51 -10.31
N SER A 459 -14.61 -4.69 -11.14
CA SER A 459 -14.19 -3.30 -11.31
C SER A 459 -14.37 -2.53 -9.99
N ARG A 460 -13.64 -1.42 -9.82
CA ARG A 460 -13.76 -0.61 -8.61
C ARG A 460 -15.21 -0.21 -8.29
N PRO A 461 -16.03 0.31 -9.22
CA PRO A 461 -17.42 0.66 -8.92
C PRO A 461 -18.23 -0.53 -8.41
N ALA A 462 -18.16 -1.67 -9.10
CA ALA A 462 -18.87 -2.88 -8.72
C ALA A 462 -18.39 -3.45 -7.37
N ALA A 463 -17.09 -3.40 -7.10
CA ALA A 463 -16.53 -3.83 -5.81
C ALA A 463 -16.99 -2.94 -4.65
N MET A 464 -17.09 -1.62 -4.89
CA MET A 464 -17.61 -0.68 -3.89
C MET A 464 -19.08 -0.91 -3.61
N GLU A 465 -19.88 -1.18 -4.63
CA GLU A 465 -21.30 -1.49 -4.48
C GLU A 465 -21.50 -2.80 -3.69
N GLU A 466 -20.84 -3.87 -4.09
CA GLU A 466 -20.95 -5.18 -3.43
C GLU A 466 -20.41 -5.15 -1.98
N ALA A 467 -19.39 -4.34 -1.70
CA ALA A 467 -18.83 -4.17 -0.36
C ALA A 467 -19.84 -3.67 0.68
N VAL A 468 -20.88 -2.95 0.25
CA VAL A 468 -21.95 -2.46 1.13
C VAL A 468 -22.66 -3.61 1.83
N SER A 469 -23.00 -4.68 1.12
CA SER A 469 -23.69 -5.84 1.68
C SER A 469 -22.85 -6.55 2.75
N PHE A 470 -21.54 -6.75 2.49
CA PHE A 470 -20.63 -7.36 3.48
C PHE A 470 -20.43 -6.48 4.72
N ALA A 471 -20.31 -5.16 4.53
CA ALA A 471 -20.17 -4.23 5.64
C ALA A 471 -21.46 -4.14 6.48
N THR A 472 -22.62 -4.15 5.82
CA THR A 472 -23.93 -4.14 6.48
C THR A 472 -24.16 -5.43 7.28
N PHE A 473 -23.80 -6.59 6.70
CA PHE A 473 -23.83 -7.88 7.39
C PHE A 473 -23.00 -7.86 8.68
N ALA A 474 -21.82 -7.24 8.66
CA ALA A 474 -20.97 -7.09 9.84
C ALA A 474 -21.41 -5.96 10.80
N GLY A 475 -22.54 -5.31 10.56
CA GLY A 475 -23.10 -4.24 11.41
C GLY A 475 -22.45 -2.86 11.18
N LEU A 476 -21.86 -2.61 10.01
CA LEU A 476 -21.16 -1.36 9.67
C LEU A 476 -21.86 -0.54 8.58
N GLY A 477 -23.12 -0.82 8.28
CA GLY A 477 -23.85 -0.15 7.21
C GLY A 477 -23.98 1.38 7.36
N ASP A 478 -23.97 1.89 8.60
CA ASP A 478 -24.00 3.31 8.93
C ASP A 478 -22.59 3.97 8.93
N LYS A 479 -21.51 3.18 8.78
CA LYS A 479 -20.11 3.60 8.88
C LYS A 479 -19.31 3.52 7.58
N LEU A 480 -19.95 3.24 6.46
CA LEU A 480 -19.29 2.97 5.17
C LEU A 480 -18.26 4.03 4.76
N GLY A 481 -18.56 5.31 4.96
CA GLY A 481 -17.69 6.43 4.63
C GLY A 481 -16.68 6.79 5.71
N GLU A 482 -16.72 6.15 6.89
CA GLU A 482 -15.79 6.45 7.98
C GLU A 482 -14.44 5.76 7.74
N ARG A 483 -13.35 6.48 8.02
CA ARG A 483 -11.99 5.91 7.92
C ARG A 483 -11.75 4.88 9.01
N ALA A 484 -11.06 3.81 8.67
CA ALA A 484 -10.82 2.72 9.60
C ALA A 484 -9.92 3.11 10.80
N ASP A 485 -9.07 4.15 10.67
CA ASP A 485 -8.27 4.67 11.79
C ASP A 485 -9.11 5.36 12.87
N ARG A 486 -10.35 5.79 12.57
CA ARG A 486 -11.27 6.45 13.50
C ARG A 486 -12.24 5.50 14.20
N LEU A 487 -12.27 4.24 13.78
CA LEU A 487 -13.17 3.24 14.31
C LEU A 487 -12.72 2.75 15.70
N THR A 488 -13.71 2.36 16.53
CA THR A 488 -13.47 1.64 17.79
C THR A 488 -12.84 0.27 17.52
N LEU A 489 -12.26 -0.35 18.54
CA LEU A 489 -11.67 -1.70 18.42
C LEU A 489 -12.69 -2.72 17.89
N GLN A 490 -13.90 -2.69 18.40
CA GLN A 490 -15.01 -3.55 17.98
C GLN A 490 -15.35 -3.35 16.49
N GLN A 491 -15.51 -2.09 16.06
CA GLN A 491 -15.79 -1.77 14.66
C GLN A 491 -14.67 -2.21 13.73
N ARG A 492 -13.39 -2.11 14.17
CA ARG A 492 -12.25 -2.64 13.42
C ARG A 492 -12.30 -4.15 13.27
N LYS A 493 -12.72 -4.90 14.30
CA LYS A 493 -12.95 -6.35 14.22
C LYS A 493 -14.08 -6.68 13.24
N ALA A 494 -15.15 -5.89 13.23
CA ALA A 494 -16.24 -6.05 12.27
C ALA A 494 -15.78 -5.77 10.82
N VAL A 495 -14.89 -4.77 10.60
CA VAL A 495 -14.27 -4.53 9.28
C VAL A 495 -13.46 -5.75 8.84
N GLU A 496 -12.72 -6.39 9.75
CA GLU A 496 -11.95 -7.60 9.41
C GLU A 496 -12.82 -8.77 9.02
N LEU A 497 -13.91 -9.00 9.77
CA LEU A 497 -14.87 -10.04 9.41
C LEU A 497 -15.49 -9.77 8.03
N ALA A 498 -15.98 -8.54 7.79
CA ALA A 498 -16.54 -8.16 6.50
C ALA A 498 -15.54 -8.35 5.36
N ARG A 499 -14.26 -7.96 5.58
CA ARG A 499 -13.17 -8.11 4.62
C ARG A 499 -12.83 -9.59 4.36
N ALA A 500 -12.79 -10.41 5.40
CA ALA A 500 -12.55 -11.84 5.27
C ALA A 500 -13.69 -12.56 4.52
N LEU A 501 -14.95 -12.19 4.76
CA LEU A 501 -16.11 -12.71 4.03
C LEU A 501 -16.12 -12.23 2.57
N ALA A 502 -15.71 -10.98 2.30
CA ALA A 502 -15.58 -10.44 0.95
C ALA A 502 -14.51 -11.16 0.09
N CYS A 503 -13.56 -11.87 0.72
CA CYS A 503 -12.68 -12.81 0.00
C CYS A 503 -13.45 -14.00 -0.60
N ARG A 504 -14.73 -14.18 -0.26
CA ARG A 504 -15.58 -15.35 -0.60
C ARG A 504 -14.90 -16.66 -0.20
N PRO A 505 -14.59 -16.83 1.09
CA PRO A 505 -13.79 -17.95 1.55
C PRO A 505 -14.59 -19.25 1.52
N LYS A 506 -13.92 -20.36 1.23
CA LYS A 506 -14.37 -21.72 1.53
C LYS A 506 -14.04 -22.10 2.99
N LEU A 507 -12.91 -21.58 3.48
CA LEU A 507 -12.43 -21.72 4.85
C LEU A 507 -12.19 -20.35 5.47
N LEU A 508 -12.80 -20.08 6.60
CA LEU A 508 -12.60 -18.87 7.39
C LEU A 508 -11.83 -19.22 8.68
N LEU A 509 -10.67 -18.58 8.83
CA LEU A 509 -9.84 -18.66 10.03
C LEU A 509 -10.16 -17.48 10.92
N VAL A 510 -10.76 -17.73 12.10
CA VAL A 510 -11.17 -16.69 13.06
C VAL A 510 -10.25 -16.76 14.28
N ASP A 511 -9.51 -15.66 14.56
CA ASP A 511 -8.47 -15.61 15.59
C ASP A 511 -8.86 -14.64 16.71
N GLU A 512 -9.28 -15.17 17.89
CA GLU A 512 -9.57 -14.45 19.14
C GLU A 512 -10.42 -13.16 18.98
N VAL A 513 -11.47 -13.22 18.17
CA VAL A 513 -12.28 -12.03 17.88
C VAL A 513 -13.17 -11.62 19.05
N ALA A 514 -13.61 -12.55 19.90
CA ALA A 514 -14.49 -12.26 21.04
C ALA A 514 -13.80 -11.52 22.20
N SER A 515 -12.47 -11.50 22.25
CA SER A 515 -11.72 -10.76 23.27
C SER A 515 -12.05 -9.26 23.24
N GLY A 516 -12.47 -8.70 24.39
CA GLY A 516 -12.85 -7.29 24.52
C GLY A 516 -14.23 -6.92 23.98
N LEU A 517 -15.04 -7.90 23.57
CA LEU A 517 -16.45 -7.71 23.21
C LEU A 517 -17.36 -7.90 24.43
N THR A 518 -18.48 -7.20 24.47
CA THR A 518 -19.57 -7.45 25.42
C THR A 518 -20.29 -8.76 25.10
N SER A 519 -21.01 -9.35 26.08
CA SER A 519 -21.77 -10.60 25.88
C SER A 519 -22.79 -10.51 24.73
N ALA A 520 -23.40 -9.33 24.51
CA ALA A 520 -24.34 -9.11 23.41
C ALA A 520 -23.64 -9.08 22.05
N GLU A 521 -22.43 -8.58 21.99
CA GLU A 521 -21.61 -8.53 20.79
C GLU A 521 -21.05 -9.90 20.42
N VAL A 522 -20.61 -10.66 21.42
CA VAL A 522 -20.20 -12.06 21.25
C VAL A 522 -21.36 -12.88 20.66
N LYS A 523 -22.56 -12.71 21.20
CA LYS A 523 -23.76 -13.41 20.69
C LYS A 523 -24.04 -13.09 19.24
N ARG A 524 -23.99 -11.81 18.86
CA ARG A 524 -24.14 -11.39 17.44
C ARG A 524 -23.03 -11.97 16.55
N PHE A 525 -21.79 -12.00 17.03
CA PHE A 525 -20.69 -12.58 16.27
C PHE A 525 -20.90 -14.09 16.06
N VAL A 526 -21.35 -14.84 17.10
CA VAL A 526 -21.73 -16.25 17.00
C VAL A 526 -22.82 -16.46 15.94
N GLU A 527 -23.84 -15.58 15.91
CA GLU A 527 -24.91 -15.62 14.91
C GLU A 527 -24.38 -15.40 13.49
N HIS A 528 -23.47 -14.44 13.28
CA HIS A 528 -22.84 -14.20 11.97
C HIS A 528 -22.01 -15.41 11.50
N ILE A 529 -21.24 -16.06 12.39
CA ILE A 529 -20.47 -17.26 12.05
C ILE A 529 -21.40 -18.43 11.69
N ARG A 530 -22.48 -18.61 12.46
CA ARG A 530 -23.49 -19.64 12.16
C ARG A 530 -24.14 -19.39 10.81
N GLU A 531 -24.54 -18.14 10.53
CA GLU A 531 -25.16 -17.76 9.26
C GLU A 531 -24.17 -17.94 8.09
N ALA A 532 -22.89 -17.60 8.28
CA ALA A 532 -21.84 -17.79 7.26
C ALA A 532 -21.71 -19.28 6.87
N ARG A 533 -21.82 -20.21 7.84
CA ARG A 533 -21.83 -21.64 7.55
C ARG A 533 -23.16 -22.08 6.94
N ASP A 534 -24.29 -21.79 7.61
CA ASP A 534 -25.60 -22.40 7.28
C ASP A 534 -26.16 -21.89 5.94
N ARG A 535 -25.94 -20.62 5.61
CA ARG A 535 -26.45 -20.03 4.35
C ARG A 535 -25.45 -20.09 3.21
N TYR A 536 -24.14 -20.05 3.52
CA TYR A 536 -23.12 -19.86 2.48
C TYR A 536 -22.09 -20.99 2.43
N GLY A 537 -22.24 -22.03 3.25
CA GLY A 537 -21.40 -23.23 3.23
C GLY A 537 -19.94 -22.99 3.64
N ILE A 538 -19.66 -21.90 4.39
CA ILE A 538 -18.29 -21.56 4.79
C ILE A 538 -17.87 -22.46 5.95
N THR A 539 -16.77 -23.19 5.77
CA THR A 539 -16.11 -23.95 6.83
C THR A 539 -15.33 -23.01 7.74
N VAL A 540 -15.32 -23.21 9.04
CA VAL A 540 -14.72 -22.27 10.00
C VAL A 540 -13.79 -22.99 10.96
N ILE A 541 -12.58 -22.45 11.17
CA ILE A 541 -11.76 -22.74 12.35
C ILE A 541 -11.77 -21.48 13.21
N TRP A 542 -12.20 -21.61 14.44
CA TRP A 542 -12.30 -20.49 15.37
C TRP A 542 -11.47 -20.72 16.62
N VAL A 543 -10.42 -19.91 16.79
CA VAL A 543 -9.60 -19.87 18.02
C VAL A 543 -10.24 -18.90 19.00
N GLU A 544 -10.54 -19.34 20.20
CA GLU A 544 -11.09 -18.50 21.27
C GLU A 544 -10.65 -18.97 22.65
N HIS A 545 -10.61 -18.01 23.59
CA HIS A 545 -10.46 -18.29 25.02
C HIS A 545 -11.81 -18.33 25.74
N ILE A 546 -12.87 -17.78 25.14
CA ILE A 546 -14.23 -17.80 25.69
C ILE A 546 -14.92 -19.08 25.24
N ILE A 547 -14.73 -20.17 26.01
CA ILE A 547 -15.25 -21.50 25.68
C ILE A 547 -16.76 -21.48 25.46
N SER A 548 -17.50 -20.67 26.25
CA SER A 548 -18.96 -20.57 26.13
C SER A 548 -19.43 -20.05 24.75
N ALA A 549 -18.63 -19.26 24.06
CA ALA A 549 -18.95 -18.83 22.70
C ALA A 549 -18.76 -19.97 21.69
N LEU A 550 -17.71 -20.77 21.82
CA LEU A 550 -17.44 -21.91 20.95
C LEU A 550 -18.46 -23.02 21.10
N VAL A 551 -18.81 -23.37 22.35
CA VAL A 551 -19.81 -24.45 22.65
C VAL A 551 -21.18 -24.18 22.02
N GLN A 552 -21.53 -22.90 21.80
CA GLN A 552 -22.82 -22.55 21.20
C GLN A 552 -22.88 -22.84 19.70
N VAL A 553 -21.72 -22.95 19.00
CA VAL A 553 -21.70 -22.96 17.52
C VAL A 553 -20.79 -24.03 16.94
N ALA A 554 -19.76 -24.48 17.65
CA ALA A 554 -18.81 -25.45 17.14
C ALA A 554 -19.42 -26.85 17.08
N ASP A 555 -19.26 -27.52 15.95
CA ASP A 555 -19.60 -28.95 15.80
C ASP A 555 -18.58 -29.82 16.53
N ARG A 556 -17.30 -29.35 16.62
CA ARG A 556 -16.17 -30.10 17.16
C ARG A 556 -15.18 -29.16 17.85
N LEU A 557 -14.59 -29.59 18.96
CA LEU A 557 -13.48 -28.92 19.61
C LEU A 557 -12.18 -29.71 19.43
N VAL A 558 -11.12 -28.99 19.11
CA VAL A 558 -9.75 -29.51 19.05
C VAL A 558 -8.93 -28.78 20.13
N VAL A 559 -8.25 -29.54 20.97
CA VAL A 559 -7.43 -29.00 22.06
C VAL A 559 -5.97 -29.16 21.73
N LEU A 560 -5.22 -28.05 21.73
CA LEU A 560 -3.78 -28.03 21.52
C LEU A 560 -3.01 -27.88 22.83
N GLU A 561 -2.02 -28.71 23.01
CA GLU A 561 -1.02 -28.59 24.08
C GLU A 561 0.37 -28.84 23.50
N GLN A 562 1.32 -27.94 23.79
CA GLN A 562 2.71 -28.02 23.33
C GLN A 562 2.87 -28.39 21.85
N GLY A 563 2.04 -27.78 20.99
CA GLY A 563 2.08 -27.98 19.53
C GLY A 563 1.40 -29.25 19.03
N SER A 564 0.83 -30.09 19.89
CA SER A 564 0.16 -31.36 19.54
C SER A 564 -1.31 -31.33 19.91
N ILE A 565 -2.13 -32.12 19.20
CA ILE A 565 -3.55 -32.33 19.54
C ILE A 565 -3.63 -33.32 20.70
N ILE A 566 -4.28 -32.95 21.81
CA ILE A 566 -4.51 -33.79 22.97
C ILE A 566 -5.94 -34.31 23.06
N ALA A 567 -6.91 -33.62 22.47
CA ALA A 567 -8.31 -34.03 22.38
C ALA A 567 -8.95 -33.49 21.09
N ASP A 568 -9.89 -34.26 20.53
CA ASP A 568 -10.63 -33.90 19.32
C ASP A 568 -12.00 -34.60 19.32
N GLY A 569 -13.10 -33.84 19.36
CA GLY A 569 -14.45 -34.43 19.42
C GLY A 569 -15.54 -33.41 19.67
N PRO A 570 -16.78 -33.89 19.95
CA PRO A 570 -17.90 -33.04 20.30
C PRO A 570 -17.59 -32.17 21.52
N PRO A 571 -18.03 -30.88 21.57
CA PRO A 571 -17.62 -29.94 22.60
C PRO A 571 -17.86 -30.44 24.04
N HIS A 572 -19.02 -31.02 24.30
CA HIS A 572 -19.35 -31.52 25.64
C HIS A 572 -18.55 -32.75 26.07
N ALA A 573 -18.06 -33.55 25.12
CA ALA A 573 -17.22 -34.70 25.42
C ALA A 573 -15.79 -34.24 25.75
N VAL A 574 -15.21 -33.42 24.88
CA VAL A 574 -13.84 -32.90 25.01
C VAL A 574 -13.64 -32.12 26.31
N LEU A 575 -14.60 -31.29 26.69
CA LEU A 575 -14.52 -30.49 27.93
C LEU A 575 -14.62 -31.31 29.23
N ARG A 576 -14.98 -32.60 29.13
CA ARG A 576 -15.03 -33.52 30.29
C ARG A 576 -13.78 -34.44 30.34
N GLU A 577 -12.94 -34.41 29.32
CA GLU A 577 -11.72 -35.19 29.32
C GLU A 577 -10.76 -34.72 30.43
N GLU A 578 -10.30 -35.62 31.27
CA GLU A 578 -9.43 -35.33 32.40
C GLU A 578 -8.16 -34.58 32.01
N ARG A 579 -7.57 -34.95 30.88
CA ARG A 579 -6.39 -34.26 30.30
C ARG A 579 -6.68 -32.79 29.95
N VAL A 580 -7.86 -32.51 29.39
CA VAL A 580 -8.28 -31.15 29.01
C VAL A 580 -8.53 -30.31 30.24
N VAL A 581 -9.23 -30.88 31.24
CA VAL A 581 -9.50 -30.23 32.53
C VAL A 581 -8.19 -29.88 33.23
N HIS A 582 -7.26 -30.80 33.28
CA HIS A 582 -5.94 -30.58 33.90
C HIS A 582 -5.09 -29.53 33.18
N SER A 583 -5.07 -29.57 31.84
CA SER A 583 -4.29 -28.62 30.99
C SER A 583 -4.81 -27.19 31.02
N TYR A 584 -6.14 -27.01 31.21
CA TYR A 584 -6.80 -25.70 31.11
C TYR A 584 -7.13 -25.07 32.47
N PHE A 585 -7.50 -25.88 33.46
CA PHE A 585 -7.99 -25.39 34.76
C PHE A 585 -7.03 -25.70 35.94
N GLY A 586 -5.93 -26.43 35.67
CA GLY A 586 -4.95 -26.81 36.69
C GLY A 586 -5.45 -27.94 37.61
N SER A 587 -4.51 -28.48 38.42
CA SER A 587 -4.76 -29.64 39.29
C SER A 587 -5.77 -29.40 40.45
N ASP A 588 -6.22 -28.16 40.69
CA ASP A 588 -7.06 -27.82 41.87
C ASP A 588 -8.57 -27.70 41.59
N SER A 589 -9.05 -27.97 40.38
CA SER A 589 -10.49 -27.89 40.06
C SER A 589 -11.15 -29.28 40.09
N GLN A 590 -11.19 -29.89 41.27
CA GLN A 590 -12.27 -30.84 41.62
C GLN A 590 -13.46 -30.02 42.07
N ALA A 591 -14.29 -29.52 41.18
CA ALA A 591 -15.70 -29.16 41.37
C ALA A 591 -16.19 -28.20 40.28
N ILE A 592 -16.72 -28.71 39.21
CA ILE A 592 -17.93 -28.11 38.57
C ILE A 592 -18.84 -29.26 38.15
#